data_b9242788eabee495a3a1295eca4793ad
#
_entry.id   b9242788eabee495a3a1295eca4793ad
#
_cell.length_a   1.000
_cell.length_b   1.000
_cell.length_c   1.000
_cell.angle_alpha   90.00
_cell.angle_beta   90.00
_cell.angle_gamma   90.00
#
_symmetry.space_group_name_H-M   'P 1'
#
loop_
_entity.id
_entity.type
_entity.pdbx_description
1 polymer ?
#
loop_
_entity_poly.entity_id
_entity_poly.type
_entity_poly.pdbx_seq_one_letter_code
_entity_poly.pdbx_strand_id
1 'polypeptide(L)'
;MLVKDFITKEIPVLKSFDTAEYALALMEDFKLKHLPLLSDSAYQCLVSEKDLLALPDPSATIGEPVLFAPAISENRHLHEALAMITRYGLSLLPVVSVDGTYLGAITRDRLVDALSELCNAEAAGSVIVLEMMPQDYSLTDIARLVEANNAHVLNLLSHQDKDTGRLLITLKIDLEDASPVIRSFERF
;
A
#
# COMPACT_ATOMS: atom_id res chain seq x y z
N MET A 1 -2.02 -12.07 -1.49
CA MET A 1 -2.79 -11.01 -0.82
C MET A 1 -3.47 -10.16 -1.88
N LEU A 2 -4.77 -10.20 -1.93
CA LEU A 2 -5.56 -9.46 -2.90
C LEU A 2 -6.19 -8.24 -2.23
N VAL A 3 -6.50 -7.24 -3.04
CA VAL A 3 -7.14 -5.99 -2.61
C VAL A 3 -8.41 -6.25 -1.79
N LYS A 4 -9.24 -7.23 -2.20
CA LYS A 4 -10.49 -7.60 -1.50
C LYS A 4 -10.32 -7.97 -0.03
N ASP A 5 -9.14 -8.47 0.36
CA ASP A 5 -8.86 -8.92 1.72
C ASP A 5 -8.67 -7.73 2.71
N PHE A 6 -8.48 -6.50 2.16
CA PHE A 6 -8.13 -5.29 2.92
C PHE A 6 -9.11 -4.12 2.72
N ILE A 7 -10.29 -4.39 2.15
CA ILE A 7 -11.31 -3.35 1.92
C ILE A 7 -11.89 -2.86 3.25
N THR A 8 -11.88 -1.55 3.45
CA THR A 8 -12.63 -0.84 4.49
C THR A 8 -13.95 -0.36 3.92
N LYS A 9 -15.07 -0.79 4.50
CA LYS A 9 -16.44 -0.42 4.06
C LYS A 9 -16.99 0.80 4.78
N GLU A 10 -16.41 1.19 5.90
CA GLU A 10 -16.86 2.26 6.79
C GLU A 10 -16.39 3.65 6.36
N ILE A 11 -15.87 3.77 5.13
CA ILE A 11 -15.46 5.05 4.56
C ILE A 11 -16.70 5.82 4.12
N PRO A 12 -16.88 7.09 4.57
CA PRO A 12 -17.96 7.92 4.08
C PRO A 12 -17.84 8.17 2.59
N VAL A 13 -18.97 8.22 1.92
CA VAL A 13 -19.05 8.48 0.48
C VAL A 13 -19.83 9.77 0.24
N LEU A 14 -19.45 10.51 -0.79
CA LEU A 14 -20.10 11.74 -1.20
C LEU A 14 -21.13 11.47 -2.30
N LYS A 15 -22.13 12.33 -2.34
CA LYS A 15 -23.14 12.42 -3.38
C LYS A 15 -23.08 13.79 -4.07
N SER A 16 -23.57 13.88 -5.29
CA SER A 16 -23.54 15.13 -6.07
C SER A 16 -24.28 16.31 -5.40
N PHE A 17 -25.26 16.03 -4.53
CA PHE A 17 -26.00 17.04 -3.79
C PHE A 17 -25.38 17.44 -2.44
N ASP A 18 -24.30 16.77 -2.00
CA ASP A 18 -23.55 17.16 -0.81
C ASP A 18 -22.81 18.47 -1.04
N THR A 19 -22.61 19.26 0.03
CA THR A 19 -21.86 20.52 -0.02
C THR A 19 -20.37 20.29 0.25
N ALA A 20 -19.55 21.24 -0.19
CA ALA A 20 -18.12 21.21 0.11
C ALA A 20 -17.85 21.29 1.63
N GLU A 21 -18.63 22.11 2.35
CA GLU A 21 -18.52 22.22 3.80
C GLU A 21 -18.80 20.87 4.49
N TYR A 22 -19.85 20.17 4.10
CA TYR A 22 -20.16 18.83 4.61
C TYR A 22 -19.03 17.82 4.32
N ALA A 23 -18.53 17.83 3.08
CA ALA A 23 -17.45 16.95 2.68
C ALA A 23 -16.14 17.21 3.45
N LEU A 24 -15.79 18.47 3.68
CA LEU A 24 -14.62 18.86 4.47
C LEU A 24 -14.77 18.42 5.94
N ALA A 25 -15.97 18.56 6.54
CA ALA A 25 -16.22 18.07 7.89
C ALA A 25 -16.03 16.54 7.98
N LEU A 26 -16.55 15.77 7.00
CA LEU A 26 -16.32 14.33 6.94
C LEU A 26 -14.84 13.98 6.81
N MET A 27 -14.09 14.72 5.97
CA MET A 27 -12.65 14.50 5.81
C MET A 27 -11.90 14.73 7.11
N GLU A 28 -12.30 15.74 7.89
CA GLU A 28 -11.70 16.02 9.20
C GLU A 28 -12.05 14.93 10.21
N ASP A 29 -13.30 14.52 10.31
CA ASP A 29 -13.74 13.49 11.25
C ASP A 29 -13.05 12.15 11.03
N PHE A 30 -12.92 11.74 9.76
CA PHE A 30 -12.30 10.48 9.37
C PHE A 30 -10.78 10.58 9.13
N LYS A 31 -10.18 11.77 9.28
CA LYS A 31 -8.74 12.04 9.03
C LYS A 31 -8.30 11.65 7.62
N LEU A 32 -9.16 11.87 6.65
CA LEU A 32 -8.94 11.57 5.25
C LEU A 32 -8.79 12.87 4.43
N LYS A 33 -7.98 12.85 3.39
CA LYS A 33 -7.83 13.97 2.44
C LYS A 33 -8.56 13.74 1.11
N HIS A 34 -9.23 12.61 0.99
CA HIS A 34 -9.97 12.22 -0.21
C HIS A 34 -11.21 11.46 0.21
N LEU A 35 -12.33 11.68 -0.50
CA LEU A 35 -13.55 10.90 -0.35
C LEU A 35 -14.08 10.49 -1.73
N PRO A 36 -14.61 9.26 -1.88
CA PRO A 36 -15.23 8.81 -3.12
C PRO A 36 -16.59 9.48 -3.34
N LEU A 37 -16.83 9.95 -4.54
CA LEU A 37 -18.13 10.43 -4.99
C LEU A 37 -18.82 9.34 -5.78
N LEU A 38 -20.06 9.03 -5.40
CA LEU A 38 -20.85 7.98 -6.03
C LEU A 38 -22.13 8.56 -6.64
N SER A 39 -22.54 7.96 -7.77
CA SER A 39 -23.93 8.03 -8.27
C SER A 39 -24.60 6.70 -7.99
N ASP A 40 -25.58 6.68 -7.10
CA ASP A 40 -26.14 5.45 -6.51
C ASP A 40 -25.03 4.57 -5.90
N SER A 41 -24.71 3.45 -6.52
CA SER A 41 -23.63 2.53 -6.14
C SER A 41 -22.41 2.59 -7.08
N ALA A 42 -22.49 3.36 -8.17
CA ALA A 42 -21.42 3.48 -9.14
C ALA A 42 -20.40 4.53 -8.71
N TYR A 43 -19.12 4.15 -8.70
CA TYR A 43 -18.03 5.07 -8.44
C TYR A 43 -17.87 6.07 -9.59
N GLN A 44 -17.83 7.37 -9.27
CA GLN A 44 -17.67 8.45 -10.25
C GLN A 44 -16.25 9.02 -10.25
N CYS A 45 -15.81 9.53 -9.12
CA CYS A 45 -14.50 10.13 -8.99
C CYS A 45 -14.05 10.19 -7.52
N LEU A 46 -12.82 10.63 -7.31
CA LEU A 46 -12.24 10.88 -5.99
C LEU A 46 -12.11 12.39 -5.77
N VAL A 47 -12.86 12.92 -4.81
CA VAL A 47 -12.81 14.32 -4.43
C VAL A 47 -11.72 14.53 -3.40
N SER A 48 -10.82 15.49 -3.62
CA SER A 48 -9.78 15.85 -2.66
C SER A 48 -10.16 17.08 -1.83
N GLU A 49 -9.58 17.17 -0.63
CA GLU A 49 -9.67 18.38 0.20
C GLU A 49 -9.27 19.64 -0.58
N LYS A 50 -8.25 19.53 -1.43
CA LYS A 50 -7.76 20.63 -2.27
C LYS A 50 -8.81 21.06 -3.31
N ASP A 51 -9.55 20.13 -3.91
CA ASP A 51 -10.61 20.44 -4.88
C ASP A 51 -11.74 21.21 -4.19
N LEU A 52 -12.14 20.78 -2.99
CA LEU A 52 -13.20 21.42 -2.21
C LEU A 52 -12.81 22.82 -1.74
N LEU A 53 -11.59 23.01 -1.26
CA LEU A 53 -11.07 24.33 -0.83
C LEU A 53 -10.91 25.31 -2.01
N ALA A 54 -10.84 24.83 -3.23
CA ALA A 54 -10.79 25.67 -4.43
C ALA A 54 -12.18 26.15 -4.90
N LEU A 55 -13.27 25.63 -4.34
CA LEU A 55 -14.63 26.07 -4.70
C LEU A 55 -14.91 27.47 -4.16
N PRO A 56 -15.52 28.36 -5.00
CA PRO A 56 -15.79 29.75 -4.60
C PRO A 56 -16.80 29.85 -3.44
N ASP A 57 -17.73 28.91 -3.35
CA ASP A 57 -18.77 28.85 -2.34
C ASP A 57 -18.80 27.46 -1.68
N PRO A 58 -18.35 27.35 -0.43
CA PRO A 58 -18.37 26.08 0.31
C PRO A 58 -19.78 25.51 0.56
N SER A 59 -20.81 26.35 0.53
CA SER A 59 -22.20 25.94 0.73
C SER A 59 -22.88 25.41 -0.55
N ALA A 60 -22.24 25.62 -1.71
CA ALA A 60 -22.71 25.06 -2.96
C ALA A 60 -22.55 23.52 -3.00
N THR A 61 -23.42 22.87 -3.74
CA THR A 61 -23.33 21.42 -3.96
C THR A 61 -22.09 21.09 -4.81
N ILE A 62 -21.50 19.92 -4.52
CA ILE A 62 -20.31 19.42 -5.26
C ILE A 62 -20.66 19.19 -6.74
N GLY A 63 -21.89 18.77 -7.03
CA GLY A 63 -22.37 18.49 -8.39
C GLY A 63 -21.72 17.22 -8.97
N GLU A 64 -21.51 17.24 -10.29
CA GLU A 64 -20.89 16.15 -11.04
C GLU A 64 -19.56 16.62 -11.64
N PRO A 65 -18.52 16.81 -10.82
CA PRO A 65 -17.26 17.31 -11.32
C PRO A 65 -16.55 16.23 -12.17
N VAL A 66 -15.93 16.66 -13.26
CA VAL A 66 -14.99 15.80 -14.01
C VAL A 66 -13.64 15.85 -13.31
N LEU A 67 -13.46 14.98 -12.35
CA LEU A 67 -12.21 14.88 -11.56
C LEU A 67 -11.45 13.58 -11.86
N PHE A 68 -10.25 13.50 -11.31
CA PHE A 68 -9.45 12.30 -11.36
C PHE A 68 -10.16 11.13 -10.65
N ALA A 69 -10.31 10.01 -11.33
CA ALA A 69 -11.08 8.86 -10.87
C ALA A 69 -10.22 7.59 -10.70
N PRO A 70 -9.20 7.60 -9.81
CA PRO A 70 -8.40 6.41 -9.57
C PRO A 70 -9.23 5.36 -8.86
N ALA A 71 -9.21 4.13 -9.35
CA ALA A 71 -9.84 3.00 -8.72
C ALA A 71 -9.05 1.73 -9.02
N ILE A 72 -9.22 0.72 -8.17
CA ILE A 72 -8.58 -0.58 -8.35
C ILE A 72 -9.64 -1.69 -8.26
N SER A 73 -9.47 -2.74 -9.07
CA SER A 73 -10.34 -3.92 -8.97
C SER A 73 -9.99 -4.74 -7.73
N GLU A 74 -11.03 -5.29 -7.08
CA GLU A 74 -10.92 -6.15 -5.89
C GLU A 74 -9.99 -7.36 -6.06
N ASN A 75 -9.82 -7.85 -7.30
CA ASN A 75 -9.02 -9.03 -7.63
C ASN A 75 -7.55 -8.72 -7.97
N ARG A 76 -7.15 -7.46 -7.88
CA ARG A 76 -5.76 -7.05 -8.08
C ARG A 76 -4.90 -7.34 -6.86
N HIS A 77 -3.59 -7.40 -7.07
CA HIS A 77 -2.63 -7.62 -5.98
C HIS A 77 -2.37 -6.34 -5.20
N LEU A 78 -2.10 -6.48 -3.90
CA LEU A 78 -1.83 -5.37 -2.98
C LEU A 78 -0.68 -4.45 -3.45
N HIS A 79 0.33 -4.99 -4.14
CA HIS A 79 1.42 -4.18 -4.71
C HIS A 79 0.93 -3.11 -5.70
N GLU A 80 -0.14 -3.40 -6.45
CA GLU A 80 -0.71 -2.42 -7.38
C GLU A 80 -1.41 -1.29 -6.62
N ALA A 81 -2.13 -1.62 -5.53
CA ALA A 81 -2.72 -0.62 -4.65
C ALA A 81 -1.65 0.29 -4.02
N LEU A 82 -0.55 -0.30 -3.52
CA LEU A 82 0.59 0.43 -2.98
C LEU A 82 1.17 1.39 -4.02
N ALA A 83 1.42 0.91 -5.23
CA ALA A 83 1.97 1.72 -6.32
C ALA A 83 1.04 2.90 -6.68
N MET A 84 -0.28 2.68 -6.73
CA MET A 84 -1.25 3.73 -7.05
C MET A 84 -1.36 4.77 -5.94
N ILE A 85 -1.49 4.35 -4.67
CA ILE A 85 -1.57 5.23 -3.51
C ILE A 85 -0.31 6.11 -3.42
N THR A 86 0.86 5.52 -3.63
CA THR A 86 2.14 6.24 -3.59
C THR A 86 2.28 7.21 -4.76
N ARG A 87 2.01 6.75 -5.98
CA ARG A 87 2.15 7.56 -7.20
C ARG A 87 1.28 8.80 -7.19
N TYR A 88 0.03 8.66 -6.74
CA TYR A 88 -0.96 9.74 -6.77
C TYR A 88 -1.11 10.47 -5.44
N GLY A 89 -0.37 10.10 -4.40
CA GLY A 89 -0.40 10.76 -3.10
C GLY A 89 -1.75 10.61 -2.37
N LEU A 90 -2.48 9.51 -2.61
CA LEU A 90 -3.84 9.32 -2.11
C LEU A 90 -3.87 9.00 -0.61
N SER A 91 -4.88 9.44 0.12
CA SER A 91 -5.16 8.99 1.49
C SER A 91 -5.94 7.68 1.52
N LEU A 92 -6.66 7.39 0.45
CA LEU A 92 -7.35 6.12 0.21
C LEU A 92 -7.44 5.84 -1.30
N LEU A 93 -7.66 4.58 -1.66
CA LEU A 93 -7.89 4.14 -3.03
C LEU A 93 -9.23 3.41 -3.12
N PRO A 94 -10.20 3.92 -3.89
CA PRO A 94 -11.48 3.26 -4.13
C PRO A 94 -11.29 1.88 -4.76
N VAL A 95 -12.06 0.91 -4.28
CA VAL A 95 -12.11 -0.44 -4.81
C VAL A 95 -13.45 -0.67 -5.50
N VAL A 96 -13.38 -1.16 -6.72
CA VAL A 96 -14.56 -1.39 -7.57
C VAL A 96 -14.61 -2.83 -8.05
N SER A 97 -15.82 -3.31 -8.29
CA SER A 97 -16.07 -4.57 -9.00
C SER A 97 -15.84 -4.40 -10.50
N VAL A 98 -15.95 -5.48 -11.26
CA VAL A 98 -15.76 -5.49 -12.72
C VAL A 98 -16.77 -4.59 -13.46
N ASP A 99 -17.97 -4.44 -12.91
CA ASP A 99 -19.04 -3.60 -13.44
C ASP A 99 -19.00 -2.14 -12.96
N GLY A 100 -17.97 -1.75 -12.21
CA GLY A 100 -17.78 -0.39 -11.72
C GLY A 100 -18.54 -0.05 -10.43
N THR A 101 -19.18 -1.03 -9.79
CA THR A 101 -19.81 -0.84 -8.47
C THR A 101 -18.74 -0.59 -7.41
N TYR A 102 -18.96 0.41 -6.56
CA TYR A 102 -18.11 0.70 -5.43
C TYR A 102 -18.25 -0.37 -4.33
N LEU A 103 -17.14 -0.95 -3.91
CA LEU A 103 -17.09 -2.00 -2.90
C LEU A 103 -16.56 -1.51 -1.53
N GLY A 104 -15.93 -0.35 -1.51
CA GLY A 104 -15.24 0.23 -0.37
C GLY A 104 -13.91 0.84 -0.80
N ALA A 105 -12.99 1.07 0.12
CA ALA A 105 -11.67 1.62 -0.20
C ALA A 105 -10.57 0.95 0.62
N ILE A 106 -9.33 1.05 0.13
CA ILE A 106 -8.13 0.77 0.93
C ILE A 106 -7.58 2.11 1.42
N THR A 107 -7.51 2.31 2.72
CA THR A 107 -6.82 3.45 3.33
C THR A 107 -5.32 3.21 3.43
N ARG A 108 -4.53 4.29 3.62
CA ARG A 108 -3.10 4.15 3.90
C ARG A 108 -2.81 3.32 5.14
N ASP A 109 -3.61 3.46 6.19
CA ASP A 109 -3.42 2.72 7.44
C ASP A 109 -3.63 1.22 7.19
N ARG A 110 -4.73 0.83 6.51
CA ARG A 110 -4.95 -0.57 6.13
C ARG A 110 -3.86 -1.12 5.22
N LEU A 111 -3.27 -0.27 4.37
CA LEU A 111 -2.16 -0.68 3.53
C LEU A 111 -0.88 -0.93 4.35
N VAL A 112 -0.63 -0.13 5.40
CA VAL A 112 0.48 -0.35 6.34
C VAL A 112 0.29 -1.66 7.10
N ASP A 113 -0.91 -1.95 7.61
CA ASP A 113 -1.23 -3.23 8.26
C ASP A 113 -0.96 -4.39 7.32
N ALA A 114 -1.47 -4.31 6.09
CA ALA A 114 -1.26 -5.34 5.07
C ALA A 114 0.21 -5.54 4.68
N LEU A 115 1.01 -4.47 4.65
CA LEU A 115 2.46 -4.55 4.45
C LEU A 115 3.16 -5.20 5.63
N SER A 116 2.73 -4.92 6.87
CA SER A 116 3.25 -5.58 8.07
C SER A 116 3.06 -7.10 7.99
N GLU A 117 1.86 -7.54 7.60
CA GLU A 117 1.58 -8.97 7.37
C GLU A 117 2.46 -9.54 6.25
N LEU A 118 2.53 -8.85 5.10
CA LEU A 118 3.31 -9.29 3.93
C LEU A 118 4.80 -9.43 4.24
N CYS A 119 5.32 -8.53 5.06
CA CYS A 119 6.74 -8.53 5.46
C CYS A 119 7.05 -9.45 6.65
N ASN A 120 6.05 -10.14 7.21
CA ASN A 120 6.19 -10.90 8.46
C ASN A 120 6.82 -10.05 9.58
N ALA A 121 6.40 -8.78 9.70
CA ALA A 121 7.05 -7.82 10.60
C ALA A 121 6.99 -8.25 12.07
N GLU A 122 5.87 -8.86 12.49
CA GLU A 122 5.64 -9.33 13.87
C GLU A 122 6.23 -10.72 14.15
N ALA A 123 6.68 -11.45 13.13
CA ALA A 123 7.24 -12.78 13.32
C ALA A 123 8.57 -12.70 14.12
N ALA A 124 8.74 -13.60 15.09
CA ALA A 124 10.02 -13.75 15.80
C ALA A 124 11.13 -14.12 14.82
N GLY A 125 12.38 -13.69 15.13
CA GLY A 125 13.54 -13.94 14.28
C GLY A 125 14.39 -12.70 14.07
N SER A 126 15.31 -12.77 13.12
CA SER A 126 16.30 -11.72 12.83
C SER A 126 16.11 -11.12 11.45
N VAL A 127 16.61 -9.89 11.27
CA VAL A 127 16.72 -9.22 9.98
C VAL A 127 18.20 -9.09 9.63
N ILE A 128 18.57 -9.55 8.43
CA ILE A 128 19.92 -9.46 7.87
C ILE A 128 19.84 -8.61 6.61
N VAL A 129 20.75 -7.66 6.44
CA VAL A 129 20.90 -6.89 5.21
C VAL A 129 22.22 -7.27 4.54
N LEU A 130 22.12 -7.74 3.30
CA LEU A 130 23.27 -8.03 2.44
C LEU A 130 23.39 -6.93 1.39
N GLU A 131 24.61 -6.42 1.23
CA GLU A 131 24.96 -5.47 0.19
C GLU A 131 25.88 -6.15 -0.83
N MET A 132 25.49 -6.15 -2.11
CA MET A 132 26.25 -6.85 -3.15
C MET A 132 26.13 -6.14 -4.51
N MET A 133 26.94 -6.55 -5.46
CA MET A 133 26.74 -6.14 -6.85
C MET A 133 25.59 -6.97 -7.47
N PRO A 134 24.78 -6.39 -8.38
CA PRO A 134 23.65 -7.12 -8.98
C PRO A 134 24.01 -8.45 -9.64
N GLN A 135 25.21 -8.57 -10.23
CA GLN A 135 25.69 -9.82 -10.85
C GLN A 135 26.01 -10.92 -9.85
N ASP A 136 26.24 -10.57 -8.58
CA ASP A 136 26.59 -11.52 -7.50
C ASP A 136 25.31 -12.03 -6.81
N TYR A 137 24.13 -11.52 -7.18
CA TYR A 137 22.86 -11.94 -6.60
C TYR A 137 22.47 -13.35 -7.04
N SER A 138 22.39 -14.24 -6.07
CA SER A 138 21.88 -15.61 -6.25
C SER A 138 20.92 -15.97 -5.13
N LEU A 139 19.62 -16.01 -5.44
CA LEU A 139 18.59 -16.43 -4.48
C LEU A 139 18.84 -17.85 -3.97
N THR A 140 19.33 -18.75 -4.84
CA THR A 140 19.66 -20.14 -4.48
C THR A 140 20.75 -20.21 -3.43
N ASP A 141 21.81 -19.40 -3.57
CA ASP A 141 22.90 -19.39 -2.59
C ASP A 141 22.48 -18.75 -1.28
N ILE A 142 21.70 -17.66 -1.32
CA ILE A 142 21.12 -17.04 -0.14
C ILE A 142 20.30 -18.06 0.65
N ALA A 143 19.35 -18.74 -0.01
CA ALA A 143 18.49 -19.73 0.63
C ALA A 143 19.33 -20.89 1.21
N ARG A 144 20.27 -21.44 0.44
CA ARG A 144 21.14 -22.52 0.87
C ARG A 144 21.95 -22.17 2.11
N LEU A 145 22.51 -20.95 2.19
CA LEU A 145 23.29 -20.51 3.35
C LEU A 145 22.43 -20.32 4.59
N VAL A 146 21.19 -19.84 4.45
CA VAL A 146 20.24 -19.74 5.56
C VAL A 146 19.83 -21.14 6.04
N GLU A 147 19.38 -22.02 5.14
CA GLU A 147 18.90 -23.37 5.46
C GLU A 147 19.99 -24.26 6.04
N ALA A 148 21.24 -24.10 5.60
CA ALA A 148 22.39 -24.82 6.17
C ALA A 148 22.64 -24.52 7.67
N ASN A 149 22.04 -23.45 8.19
CA ASN A 149 22.06 -23.08 9.61
C ASN A 149 20.73 -23.41 10.34
N ASN A 150 19.90 -24.29 9.78
CA ASN A 150 18.57 -24.66 10.29
C ASN A 150 17.65 -23.46 10.50
N ALA A 151 17.72 -22.46 9.61
CA ALA A 151 16.84 -21.31 9.57
C ALA A 151 16.08 -21.29 8.26
N HIS A 152 14.93 -20.58 8.24
CA HIS A 152 14.12 -20.39 7.04
C HIS A 152 13.96 -18.91 6.72
N VAL A 153 13.91 -18.59 5.43
CA VAL A 153 13.63 -17.23 4.97
C VAL A 153 12.12 -16.99 5.07
N LEU A 154 11.69 -16.05 5.93
CA LEU A 154 10.31 -15.62 6.07
C LEU A 154 9.93 -14.55 5.06
N ASN A 155 10.89 -13.67 4.73
CA ASN A 155 10.70 -12.61 3.74
C ASN A 155 12.04 -12.26 3.11
N LEU A 156 12.03 -11.90 1.82
CA LEU A 156 13.16 -11.35 1.09
C LEU A 156 12.70 -10.16 0.28
N LEU A 157 13.30 -9.00 0.54
CA LEU A 157 13.10 -7.78 -0.21
C LEU A 157 14.42 -7.37 -0.87
N SER A 158 14.35 -6.92 -2.11
CA SER A 158 15.49 -6.38 -2.84
C SER A 158 15.27 -4.92 -3.21
N HIS A 159 16.28 -4.10 -3.00
CA HIS A 159 16.29 -2.71 -3.41
C HIS A 159 17.62 -2.36 -4.06
N GLN A 160 17.60 -1.76 -5.25
CA GLN A 160 18.80 -1.25 -5.87
C GLN A 160 19.01 0.21 -5.49
N ASP A 161 20.13 0.50 -4.85
CA ASP A 161 20.57 1.85 -4.56
C ASP A 161 20.94 2.55 -5.88
N LYS A 162 20.32 3.70 -6.14
CA LYS A 162 20.47 4.41 -7.40
C LYS A 162 21.80 5.16 -7.52
N ASP A 163 22.41 5.50 -6.39
CA ASP A 163 23.64 6.27 -6.36
C ASP A 163 24.88 5.37 -6.50
N THR A 164 24.85 4.22 -5.84
CA THR A 164 25.96 3.24 -5.86
C THR A 164 25.78 2.13 -6.89
N GLY A 165 24.54 1.91 -7.36
CA GLY A 165 24.20 0.78 -8.23
C GLY A 165 24.18 -0.56 -7.52
N ARG A 166 24.46 -0.62 -6.21
CA ARG A 166 24.48 -1.85 -5.40
C ARG A 166 23.09 -2.35 -5.12
N LEU A 167 22.97 -3.63 -4.94
CA LEU A 167 21.75 -4.31 -4.54
C LEU A 167 21.76 -4.55 -3.02
N LEU A 168 20.75 -4.04 -2.34
CA LEU A 168 20.50 -4.30 -0.92
C LEU A 168 19.44 -5.41 -0.82
N ILE A 169 19.77 -6.52 -0.19
CA ILE A 169 18.86 -7.63 0.07
C ILE A 169 18.54 -7.65 1.55
N THR A 170 17.31 -7.38 1.92
CA THR A 170 16.82 -7.50 3.30
C THR A 170 16.15 -8.85 3.46
N LEU A 171 16.70 -9.67 4.37
CA LEU A 171 16.19 -10.99 4.71
C LEU A 171 15.60 -10.96 6.11
N LYS A 172 14.35 -11.42 6.24
CA LYS A 172 13.77 -11.82 7.53
C LYS A 172 13.88 -13.34 7.63
N ILE A 173 14.50 -13.82 8.71
CA ILE A 173 14.65 -15.27 8.99
C ILE A 173 13.99 -15.63 10.33
N ASP A 174 13.62 -16.89 10.51
CA ASP A 174 12.96 -17.41 11.72
C ASP A 174 13.92 -17.71 12.88
N LEU A 175 15.20 -17.38 12.75
CA LEU A 175 16.25 -17.59 13.77
C LEU A 175 16.53 -16.29 14.52
N GLU A 176 16.42 -16.28 15.85
CA GLU A 176 16.66 -15.09 16.68
C GLU A 176 18.14 -14.70 16.73
N ASP A 177 19.06 -15.68 16.85
CA ASP A 177 20.49 -15.43 16.73
C ASP A 177 20.96 -15.64 15.30
N ALA A 178 21.13 -14.57 14.56
CA ALA A 178 21.61 -14.59 13.18
C ALA A 178 23.12 -14.88 13.04
N SER A 179 23.88 -14.93 14.11
CA SER A 179 25.35 -15.04 14.07
C SER A 179 25.88 -16.24 13.25
N PRO A 180 25.26 -17.43 13.29
CA PRO A 180 25.72 -18.55 12.45
C PRO A 180 25.49 -18.29 10.96
N VAL A 181 24.37 -17.67 10.62
CA VAL A 181 24.00 -17.34 9.23
C VAL A 181 24.93 -16.26 8.68
N ILE A 182 25.19 -15.20 9.47
CA ILE A 182 26.12 -14.11 9.11
C ILE A 182 27.51 -14.67 8.80
N ARG A 183 28.06 -15.53 9.70
CA ARG A 183 29.37 -16.18 9.46
C ARG A 183 29.40 -17.04 8.20
N SER A 184 28.26 -17.61 7.80
CA SER A 184 28.16 -18.38 6.56
C SER A 184 28.20 -17.45 5.33
N PHE A 185 27.57 -16.28 5.39
CA PHE A 185 27.67 -15.27 4.33
C PHE A 185 29.07 -14.66 4.21
N GLU A 186 29.79 -14.42 5.34
CA GLU A 186 31.13 -13.85 5.34
C GLU A 186 32.21 -14.80 4.75
N ARG A 187 31.90 -16.10 4.69
CA ARG A 187 32.82 -17.13 4.13
C ARG A 187 32.54 -17.44 2.66
N PHE A 188 31.44 -17.01 2.16
CA PHE A 188 30.98 -17.26 0.79
C PHE A 188 31.42 -16.15 -0.15
#